data_d425614cfae40fcfce4fad668e7a8d6b
#
_entry.id   d425614cfae40fcfce4fad668e7a8d6b
#
_cell.length_a   1.000
_cell.length_b   1.000
_cell.length_c   1.000
_cell.angle_alpha   90.00
_cell.angle_beta   90.00
_cell.angle_gamma   90.00
#
_symmetry.space_group_name_H-M   'P 1'
#
loop_
_entity.id
_entity.type
_entity.pdbx_description
1 polymer ?
#
loop_
_entity_poly.entity_id
_entity_poly.type
_entity_poly.pdbx_seq_one_letter_code
_entity_poly.pdbx_strand_id
1 'polypeptide(L)'
;KVGTQAVTSQNRIPLIENGTVDIECGSTTNNSERAKQVAFAINYFYTGTRLLVKAGSPIKSVDDLKGRKVVSTTGTTNFQVLRKLNADRNLNFELMGAKDHPESMLVVGAGRADAFGMDDILLYGLKASAQNPAEWAVVGEALQVEPYAIMLRKDDPAFKKLVDDTVAGLMKSGEFEKLYAKWFQSPIPPKGINLAAPMSQELKDNLKALSDKPAL
;
A
#
# COMPACT_ATOMS: atom_id res chain seq x y z
N LYS A 1 23.20 -15.45 4.46
CA LYS A 1 22.21 -16.20 3.64
C LYS A 1 20.83 -15.64 4.02
N VAL A 2 20.03 -15.25 3.04
CA VAL A 2 18.67 -14.68 3.28
C VAL A 2 17.64 -15.79 3.02
N GLY A 3 16.73 -16.02 3.96
CA GLY A 3 15.53 -16.80 3.77
C GLY A 3 14.36 -15.88 3.41
N THR A 4 13.39 -16.39 2.67
CA THR A 4 12.17 -15.63 2.32
C THR A 4 10.93 -16.34 2.81
N GLN A 5 9.98 -15.59 3.35
CA GLN A 5 8.67 -16.07 3.78
C GLN A 5 7.58 -15.13 3.27
N ALA A 6 6.54 -15.69 2.64
CA ALA A 6 5.37 -14.92 2.26
C ALA A 6 4.55 -14.56 3.50
N VAL A 7 4.08 -13.31 3.54
CA VAL A 7 3.23 -12.80 4.62
C VAL A 7 1.96 -12.18 4.04
N THR A 8 0.94 -12.00 4.87
CA THR A 8 -0.28 -11.26 4.54
C THR A 8 -0.29 -9.93 5.28
N SER A 9 -1.16 -9.01 4.87
CA SER A 9 -1.35 -7.74 5.59
C SER A 9 -1.75 -7.95 7.05
N GLN A 10 -2.42 -9.05 7.36
CA GLN A 10 -2.91 -9.36 8.71
C GLN A 10 -1.84 -9.98 9.62
N ASN A 11 -0.91 -10.80 9.08
CA ASN A 11 0.04 -11.53 9.89
C ASN A 11 1.46 -10.94 9.93
N ARG A 12 1.82 -9.99 9.06
CA ARG A 12 3.17 -9.42 8.95
C ARG A 12 3.66 -8.78 10.26
N ILE A 13 2.82 -8.01 10.96
CA ILE A 13 3.20 -7.37 12.22
C ILE A 13 3.46 -8.42 13.32
N PRO A 14 2.54 -9.35 13.63
CA PRO A 14 2.82 -10.43 14.60
C PRO A 14 4.07 -11.26 14.29
N LEU A 15 4.36 -11.51 13.01
CA LEU A 15 5.55 -12.29 12.61
C LEU A 15 6.87 -11.52 12.85
N ILE A 16 6.86 -10.20 12.73
CA ILE A 16 7.99 -9.35 13.10
C ILE A 16 8.13 -9.29 14.63
N GLU A 17 7.04 -9.05 15.36
CA GLU A 17 7.04 -8.93 16.83
C GLU A 17 7.59 -10.19 17.51
N ASN A 18 7.18 -11.37 17.04
CA ASN A 18 7.59 -12.65 17.63
C ASN A 18 8.94 -13.17 17.12
N GLY A 19 9.60 -12.46 16.18
CA GLY A 19 10.90 -12.82 15.63
C GLY A 19 10.89 -13.96 14.61
N THR A 20 9.74 -14.40 14.13
CA THR A 20 9.66 -15.39 13.02
C THR A 20 10.22 -14.80 11.73
N VAL A 21 10.02 -13.50 11.53
CA VAL A 21 10.56 -12.72 10.41
C VAL A 21 11.39 -11.56 10.99
N ASP A 22 12.60 -11.35 10.47
CA ASP A 22 13.50 -10.30 10.94
C ASP A 22 13.20 -8.93 10.31
N ILE A 23 12.77 -8.93 9.05
CA ILE A 23 12.54 -7.74 8.24
C ILE A 23 11.40 -7.96 7.26
N GLU A 24 10.52 -6.98 7.10
CA GLU A 24 9.47 -6.98 6.08
C GLU A 24 9.70 -5.84 5.10
N CYS A 25 9.91 -6.19 3.83
CA CYS A 25 10.13 -5.26 2.73
C CYS A 25 8.93 -5.31 1.78
N GLY A 26 7.86 -4.62 2.14
CA GLY A 26 6.60 -4.66 1.39
C GLY A 26 5.87 -3.33 1.42
N SER A 27 4.56 -3.37 1.28
CA SER A 27 3.68 -2.20 1.25
C SER A 27 3.12 -1.85 2.64
N THR A 28 3.95 -1.93 3.69
CA THR A 28 3.49 -1.62 5.04
C THR A 28 3.56 -0.12 5.31
N THR A 29 2.40 0.47 5.55
CA THR A 29 2.29 1.88 5.95
C THR A 29 2.92 2.08 7.31
N ASN A 30 3.88 2.99 7.39
CA ASN A 30 4.43 3.52 8.63
C ASN A 30 3.43 4.54 9.23
N ASN A 31 2.77 4.17 10.33
CA ASN A 31 1.88 5.04 11.07
C ASN A 31 2.10 4.95 12.58
N SER A 32 1.55 5.92 13.30
CA SER A 32 1.74 6.06 14.75
C SER A 32 1.25 4.87 15.56
N GLU A 33 0.17 4.20 15.11
CA GLU A 33 -0.37 3.02 15.81
C GLU A 33 0.55 1.81 15.68
N ARG A 34 1.01 1.51 14.46
CA ARG A 34 1.95 0.40 14.20
C ARG A 34 3.32 0.64 14.83
N ALA A 35 3.77 1.90 14.89
CA ALA A 35 5.03 2.28 15.54
C ALA A 35 5.05 2.03 17.05
N LYS A 36 3.91 1.74 17.68
CA LYS A 36 3.85 1.26 19.07
C LYS A 36 4.33 -0.17 19.22
N GLN A 37 4.18 -0.99 18.18
CA GLN A 37 4.44 -2.43 18.18
C GLN A 37 5.77 -2.78 17.49
N VAL A 38 6.08 -2.14 16.37
CA VAL A 38 7.25 -2.41 15.52
C VAL A 38 8.05 -1.15 15.25
N ALA A 39 9.26 -1.28 14.71
CA ALA A 39 10.04 -0.16 14.19
C ALA A 39 9.90 -0.07 12.68
N PHE A 40 10.01 1.14 12.16
CA PHE A 40 10.06 1.44 10.74
C PHE A 40 11.37 2.14 10.38
N ALA A 41 11.95 1.76 9.26
CA ALA A 41 13.07 2.45 8.67
C ALA A 41 12.61 3.71 7.90
N ILE A 42 13.53 4.40 7.24
CA ILE A 42 13.27 5.55 6.37
C ILE A 42 12.14 5.20 5.37
N ASN A 43 11.16 6.10 5.24
CA ASN A 43 10.07 5.93 4.30
C ASN A 43 10.60 5.94 2.86
N TYR A 44 10.26 4.91 2.08
CA TYR A 44 10.79 4.74 0.72
C TYR A 44 9.73 4.82 -0.38
N PHE A 45 8.46 4.98 -0.01
CA PHE A 45 7.37 5.18 -0.97
C PHE A 45 6.24 5.98 -0.33
N TYR A 46 5.45 6.65 -1.15
CA TYR A 46 4.25 7.36 -0.71
C TYR A 46 3.13 7.08 -1.70
N THR A 47 1.98 6.71 -1.20
CA THR A 47 0.77 6.35 -1.93
C THR A 47 -0.46 6.92 -1.21
N GLY A 48 -1.65 6.64 -1.71
CA GLY A 48 -2.87 7.05 -1.04
C GLY A 48 -4.03 6.08 -1.31
N THR A 49 -4.94 5.96 -0.36
CA THR A 49 -6.13 5.11 -0.50
C THR A 49 -7.05 5.65 -1.58
N ARG A 50 -7.35 4.84 -2.59
CA ARG A 50 -8.33 5.13 -3.67
C ARG A 50 -9.25 3.93 -3.89
N LEU A 51 -10.12 4.02 -4.89
CA LEU A 51 -11.11 2.99 -5.18
C LEU A 51 -10.86 2.34 -6.54
N LEU A 52 -10.88 1.01 -6.60
CA LEU A 52 -10.96 0.22 -7.83
C LEU A 52 -12.40 -0.19 -8.07
N VAL A 53 -12.90 0.08 -9.24
CA VAL A 53 -14.27 -0.25 -9.67
C VAL A 53 -14.27 -0.85 -11.07
N LYS A 54 -15.38 -1.48 -11.48
CA LYS A 54 -15.60 -1.85 -12.89
C LYS A 54 -15.65 -0.59 -13.76
N ALA A 55 -15.10 -0.67 -14.97
CA ALA A 55 -15.24 0.38 -15.97
C ALA A 55 -16.72 0.67 -16.23
N GLY A 56 -17.07 1.95 -16.31
CA GLY A 56 -18.47 2.37 -16.45
C GLY A 56 -19.25 2.44 -15.14
N SER A 57 -18.65 2.10 -13.98
CA SER A 57 -19.29 2.29 -12.67
C SER A 57 -19.69 3.75 -12.45
N PRO A 58 -20.85 4.01 -11.82
CA PRO A 58 -21.24 5.37 -11.43
C PRO A 58 -20.39 5.92 -10.28
N ILE A 59 -19.65 5.08 -9.55
CA ILE A 59 -18.79 5.48 -8.44
C ILE A 59 -17.59 6.27 -8.99
N LYS A 60 -17.42 7.51 -8.53
CA LYS A 60 -16.31 8.41 -8.88
C LYS A 60 -15.56 8.91 -7.65
N SER A 61 -16.17 8.82 -6.49
CA SER A 61 -15.64 9.31 -5.21
C SER A 61 -16.09 8.42 -4.04
N VAL A 62 -15.57 8.67 -2.85
CA VAL A 62 -15.99 7.97 -1.63
C VAL A 62 -17.45 8.27 -1.27
N ASP A 63 -17.99 9.43 -1.64
CA ASP A 63 -19.37 9.80 -1.33
C ASP A 63 -20.39 8.99 -2.15
N ASP A 64 -19.99 8.48 -3.32
CA ASP A 64 -20.79 7.60 -4.16
C ASP A 64 -20.90 6.16 -3.59
N LEU A 65 -20.17 5.87 -2.51
CA LEU A 65 -20.24 4.59 -1.82
C LEU A 65 -21.49 4.44 -0.94
N LYS A 66 -22.27 5.50 -0.77
CA LYS A 66 -23.46 5.49 0.09
C LYS A 66 -24.41 4.33 -0.27
N GLY A 67 -24.67 3.46 0.73
CA GLY A 67 -25.53 2.29 0.58
C GLY A 67 -24.97 1.16 -0.32
N ARG A 68 -23.71 1.23 -0.71
CA ARG A 68 -23.04 0.24 -1.58
C ARG A 68 -22.38 -0.88 -0.79
N LYS A 69 -21.83 -1.86 -1.51
CA LYS A 69 -20.95 -2.89 -0.95
C LYS A 69 -19.52 -2.56 -1.31
N VAL A 70 -18.66 -2.46 -0.31
CA VAL A 70 -17.25 -2.09 -0.47
C VAL A 70 -16.40 -3.20 0.11
N VAL A 71 -15.36 -3.62 -0.57
CA VAL A 71 -14.38 -4.57 -0.06
C VAL A 71 -13.05 -3.87 0.20
N SER A 72 -12.32 -4.31 1.22
CA SER A 72 -10.92 -3.97 1.42
C SER A 72 -10.19 -5.16 2.07
N THR A 73 -8.87 -5.19 1.93
CA THR A 73 -8.08 -6.28 2.48
C THR A 73 -7.93 -6.11 4.00
N THR A 74 -8.18 -7.16 4.75
CA THR A 74 -8.04 -7.17 6.21
C THR A 74 -6.60 -6.92 6.65
N GLY A 75 -6.42 -6.23 7.78
CA GLY A 75 -5.09 -5.88 8.31
C GLY A 75 -4.43 -4.68 7.63
N THR A 76 -5.11 -3.99 6.73
CA THR A 76 -4.62 -2.78 6.06
C THR A 76 -5.11 -1.50 6.74
N THR A 77 -4.38 -0.41 6.56
CA THR A 77 -4.81 0.95 6.91
C THR A 77 -6.04 1.35 6.12
N ASN A 78 -6.12 0.96 4.84
CA ASN A 78 -7.24 1.24 3.95
C ASN A 78 -8.57 0.72 4.50
N PHE A 79 -8.57 -0.50 5.07
CA PHE A 79 -9.76 -1.04 5.73
C PHE A 79 -10.20 -0.15 6.89
N GLN A 80 -9.27 0.36 7.70
CA GLN A 80 -9.56 1.25 8.82
C GLN A 80 -10.04 2.62 8.35
N VAL A 81 -9.38 3.19 7.31
CA VAL A 81 -9.78 4.46 6.69
C VAL A 81 -11.21 4.40 6.19
N LEU A 82 -11.55 3.37 5.43
CA LEU A 82 -12.90 3.18 4.89
C LEU A 82 -13.92 3.01 6.02
N ARG A 83 -13.60 2.21 7.05
CA ARG A 83 -14.47 2.03 8.21
C ARG A 83 -14.74 3.37 8.92
N LYS A 84 -13.69 4.16 9.14
CA LYS A 84 -13.79 5.47 9.78
C LYS A 84 -14.62 6.44 8.95
N LEU A 85 -14.33 6.56 7.64
CA LEU A 85 -15.09 7.42 6.74
C LEU A 85 -16.55 7.04 6.64
N ASN A 86 -16.86 5.73 6.62
CA ASN A 86 -18.23 5.24 6.63
C ASN A 86 -19.01 5.74 7.84
N ALA A 87 -18.41 5.68 9.03
CA ALA A 87 -19.02 6.16 10.27
C ALA A 87 -19.10 7.69 10.31
N ASP A 88 -18.01 8.39 10.04
CA ASP A 88 -17.90 9.85 10.15
C ASP A 88 -18.84 10.59 9.18
N ARG A 89 -19.01 10.03 7.97
CA ARG A 89 -19.86 10.64 6.92
C ARG A 89 -21.25 10.02 6.79
N ASN A 90 -21.61 9.04 7.65
CA ASN A 90 -22.89 8.32 7.60
C ASN A 90 -23.21 7.76 6.20
N LEU A 91 -22.21 7.16 5.54
CA LEU A 91 -22.36 6.65 4.18
C LEU A 91 -23.16 5.34 4.14
N ASN A 92 -23.20 4.61 5.26
CA ASN A 92 -23.95 3.35 5.40
C ASN A 92 -23.63 2.31 4.32
N PHE A 93 -22.37 2.24 3.85
CA PHE A 93 -21.96 1.15 2.97
C PHE A 93 -21.60 -0.10 3.79
N GLU A 94 -21.83 -1.27 3.20
CA GLU A 94 -21.40 -2.55 3.76
C GLU A 94 -19.91 -2.75 3.49
N LEU A 95 -19.06 -2.75 4.53
CA LEU A 95 -17.62 -2.99 4.39
C LEU A 95 -17.30 -4.46 4.60
N MET A 96 -16.80 -5.11 3.56
CA MET A 96 -16.39 -6.52 3.55
C MET A 96 -14.89 -6.64 3.66
N GLY A 97 -14.40 -7.63 4.42
CA GLY A 97 -12.98 -7.99 4.49
C GLY A 97 -12.65 -9.12 3.52
N ALA A 98 -11.52 -9.01 2.83
CA ALA A 98 -10.92 -10.11 2.09
C ALA A 98 -9.51 -10.40 2.64
N LYS A 99 -8.98 -11.58 2.37
CA LYS A 99 -7.73 -12.05 2.97
C LYS A 99 -6.49 -11.41 2.31
N ASP A 100 -6.58 -11.11 1.00
CA ASP A 100 -5.50 -10.48 0.23
C ASP A 100 -6.04 -9.58 -0.88
N HIS A 101 -5.15 -8.83 -1.55
CA HIS A 101 -5.56 -7.86 -2.56
C HIS A 101 -6.13 -8.50 -3.83
N PRO A 102 -5.57 -9.63 -4.36
CA PRO A 102 -6.20 -10.35 -5.46
C PRO A 102 -7.62 -10.81 -5.15
N GLU A 103 -7.87 -11.36 -3.95
CA GLU A 103 -9.20 -11.76 -3.54
C GLU A 103 -10.16 -10.57 -3.47
N SER A 104 -9.71 -9.43 -2.92
CA SER A 104 -10.51 -8.20 -2.90
C SER A 104 -10.95 -7.78 -4.31
N MET A 105 -10.02 -7.83 -5.27
CA MET A 105 -10.35 -7.53 -6.68
C MET A 105 -11.32 -8.54 -7.27
N LEU A 106 -11.17 -9.84 -6.96
CA LEU A 106 -12.09 -10.90 -7.42
C LEU A 106 -13.51 -10.71 -6.88
N VAL A 107 -13.67 -10.24 -5.64
CA VAL A 107 -14.97 -9.92 -5.03
C VAL A 107 -15.72 -8.87 -5.85
N VAL A 108 -15.02 -7.79 -6.28
CA VAL A 108 -15.61 -6.79 -7.20
C VAL A 108 -15.86 -7.40 -8.58
N GLY A 109 -14.91 -8.19 -9.10
CA GLY A 109 -15.01 -8.87 -10.38
C GLY A 109 -16.27 -9.74 -10.50
N ALA A 110 -16.60 -10.44 -9.42
CA ALA A 110 -17.78 -11.29 -9.30
C ALA A 110 -19.10 -10.54 -9.01
N GLY A 111 -19.05 -9.19 -8.91
CA GLY A 111 -20.23 -8.37 -8.60
C GLY A 111 -20.72 -8.50 -7.15
N ARG A 112 -19.90 -9.02 -6.24
CA ARG A 112 -20.23 -9.16 -4.82
C ARG A 112 -19.95 -7.89 -4.03
N ALA A 113 -19.09 -7.01 -4.54
CA ALA A 113 -18.89 -5.65 -4.07
C ALA A 113 -18.87 -4.68 -5.25
N ASP A 114 -19.19 -3.42 -5.01
CA ASP A 114 -19.22 -2.34 -6.00
C ASP A 114 -17.85 -1.67 -6.18
N ALA A 115 -17.04 -1.65 -5.11
CA ALA A 115 -15.72 -1.03 -5.09
C ALA A 115 -14.74 -1.77 -4.19
N PHE A 116 -13.45 -1.69 -4.51
CA PHE A 116 -12.34 -2.13 -3.67
C PHE A 116 -11.49 -0.92 -3.27
N GLY A 117 -11.39 -0.64 -1.97
CA GLY A 117 -10.56 0.44 -1.45
C GLY A 117 -9.19 -0.05 -1.02
N MET A 118 -8.12 0.53 -1.60
CA MET A 118 -6.72 0.17 -1.40
C MET A 118 -5.79 1.29 -1.86
N ASP A 119 -4.51 1.15 -1.59
CA ASP A 119 -3.46 2.06 -2.07
C ASP A 119 -3.42 2.09 -3.59
N ASP A 120 -3.39 3.27 -4.16
CA ASP A 120 -3.53 3.50 -5.59
C ASP A 120 -2.47 2.77 -6.42
N ILE A 121 -1.21 2.74 -5.96
CA ILE A 121 -0.13 2.04 -6.68
C ILE A 121 -0.40 0.53 -6.75
N LEU A 122 -0.98 -0.06 -5.71
CA LEU A 122 -1.36 -1.48 -5.69
C LEU A 122 -2.57 -1.73 -6.59
N LEU A 123 -3.54 -0.81 -6.60
CA LEU A 123 -4.68 -0.88 -7.52
C LEU A 123 -4.25 -0.77 -8.99
N TYR A 124 -3.29 0.11 -9.30
CA TYR A 124 -2.72 0.20 -10.66
C TYR A 124 -2.01 -1.09 -11.06
N GLY A 125 -1.23 -1.69 -10.14
CA GLY A 125 -0.56 -2.97 -10.37
C GLY A 125 -1.54 -4.11 -10.62
N LEU A 126 -2.59 -4.24 -9.82
CA LEU A 126 -3.64 -5.24 -9.97
C LEU A 126 -4.40 -5.06 -11.30
N LYS A 127 -4.81 -3.82 -11.59
CA LYS A 127 -5.46 -3.49 -12.88
C LYS A 127 -4.57 -3.88 -14.06
N ALA A 128 -3.32 -3.46 -14.05
CA ALA A 128 -2.37 -3.74 -15.14
C ALA A 128 -2.10 -5.24 -15.31
N SER A 129 -2.17 -6.01 -14.23
CA SER A 129 -1.98 -7.47 -14.21
C SER A 129 -3.23 -8.27 -14.57
N ALA A 130 -4.40 -7.65 -14.62
CA ALA A 130 -5.67 -8.31 -14.96
C ALA A 130 -5.65 -8.89 -16.37
N GLN A 131 -6.50 -9.87 -16.62
CA GLN A 131 -6.68 -10.45 -17.96
C GLN A 131 -7.16 -9.38 -18.96
N ASN A 132 -8.08 -8.52 -18.52
CA ASN A 132 -8.57 -7.37 -19.29
C ASN A 132 -8.48 -6.07 -18.44
N PRO A 133 -7.36 -5.33 -18.50
CA PRO A 133 -7.18 -4.10 -17.73
C PRO A 133 -8.22 -3.00 -18.03
N ALA A 134 -8.80 -3.01 -19.24
CA ALA A 134 -9.81 -2.02 -19.65
C ALA A 134 -11.15 -2.17 -18.92
N GLU A 135 -11.42 -3.33 -18.31
CA GLU A 135 -12.62 -3.55 -17.48
C GLU A 135 -12.55 -2.87 -16.11
N TRP A 136 -11.46 -2.24 -15.77
CA TRP A 136 -11.20 -1.69 -14.45
C TRP A 136 -10.86 -0.20 -14.51
N ALA A 137 -11.31 0.54 -13.51
CA ALA A 137 -10.96 1.94 -13.31
C ALA A 137 -10.53 2.19 -11.86
N VAL A 138 -9.46 2.96 -11.66
CA VAL A 138 -9.10 3.53 -10.37
C VAL A 138 -9.67 4.94 -10.31
N VAL A 139 -10.50 5.21 -9.32
CA VAL A 139 -11.31 6.43 -9.23
C VAL A 139 -11.16 7.11 -7.87
N GLY A 140 -11.64 8.35 -7.78
CA GLY A 140 -11.58 9.18 -6.58
C GLY A 140 -10.19 9.81 -6.36
N GLU A 141 -10.13 10.77 -5.45
CA GLU A 141 -8.88 11.33 -4.94
C GLU A 141 -8.32 10.44 -3.84
N ALA A 142 -7.03 10.60 -3.54
CA ALA A 142 -6.41 9.92 -2.41
C ALA A 142 -7.04 10.39 -1.09
N LEU A 143 -7.54 9.45 -0.30
CA LEU A 143 -8.23 9.75 0.96
C LEU A 143 -7.27 10.15 2.08
N GLN A 144 -6.05 9.66 2.00
CA GLN A 144 -4.93 10.02 2.89
C GLN A 144 -3.59 9.63 2.25
N VAL A 145 -2.49 10.16 2.78
CA VAL A 145 -1.13 9.78 2.38
C VAL A 145 -0.67 8.59 3.20
N GLU A 146 -0.13 7.57 2.53
CA GLU A 146 0.33 6.31 3.09
C GLU A 146 1.85 6.17 2.84
N PRO A 147 2.72 6.54 3.80
CA PRO A 147 4.16 6.32 3.67
C PRO A 147 4.50 4.84 3.90
N TYR A 148 5.18 4.19 2.97
CA TYR A 148 5.69 2.84 3.15
C TYR A 148 7.11 2.87 3.71
N ALA A 149 7.39 1.98 4.66
CA ALA A 149 8.72 1.79 5.19
C ALA A 149 8.98 0.29 5.46
N ILE A 150 10.26 -0.07 5.43
CA ILE A 150 10.71 -1.38 5.86
C ILE A 150 10.40 -1.52 7.35
N MET A 151 9.77 -2.63 7.72
CA MET A 151 9.36 -2.93 9.09
C MET A 151 10.31 -3.95 9.72
N LEU A 152 10.67 -3.73 10.97
CA LEU A 152 11.56 -4.56 11.77
C LEU A 152 11.17 -4.54 13.26
N ARG A 153 11.81 -5.38 14.08
CA ARG A 153 11.54 -5.40 15.52
C ARG A 153 11.90 -4.08 16.19
N LYS A 154 11.10 -3.68 17.17
CA LYS A 154 11.22 -2.39 17.85
C LYS A 154 12.44 -2.32 18.77
N ASP A 155 12.86 -3.42 19.32
CA ASP A 155 13.90 -3.53 20.34
C ASP A 155 15.30 -3.83 19.78
N ASP A 156 15.49 -3.64 18.46
CA ASP A 156 16.78 -3.80 17.79
C ASP A 156 17.24 -2.50 17.09
N PRO A 157 17.73 -1.52 17.87
CA PRO A 157 18.16 -0.24 17.31
C PRO A 157 19.39 -0.37 16.41
N ALA A 158 20.25 -1.38 16.63
CA ALA A 158 21.42 -1.63 15.82
C ALA A 158 21.02 -2.11 14.42
N PHE A 159 20.06 -3.02 14.32
CA PHE A 159 19.54 -3.49 13.06
C PHE A 159 18.74 -2.39 12.33
N LYS A 160 17.92 -1.61 13.06
CA LYS A 160 17.25 -0.43 12.47
C LYS A 160 18.26 0.53 11.86
N LYS A 161 19.35 0.83 12.58
CA LYS A 161 20.40 1.73 12.06
C LYS A 161 21.03 1.17 10.78
N LEU A 162 21.33 -0.12 10.72
CA LEU A 162 21.88 -0.77 9.53
C LEU A 162 20.94 -0.62 8.33
N VAL A 163 19.64 -0.83 8.53
CA VAL A 163 18.62 -0.70 7.48
C VAL A 163 18.50 0.75 7.04
N ASP A 164 18.43 1.69 7.99
CA ASP A 164 18.37 3.14 7.69
C ASP A 164 19.60 3.62 6.92
N ASP A 165 20.80 3.23 7.35
CA ASP A 165 22.05 3.59 6.66
C ASP A 165 22.07 3.04 5.22
N THR A 166 21.55 1.83 5.02
CA THR A 166 21.47 1.20 3.70
C THR A 166 20.49 1.95 2.79
N VAL A 167 19.27 2.24 3.28
CA VAL A 167 18.26 2.99 2.51
C VAL A 167 18.75 4.40 2.21
N ALA A 168 19.33 5.09 3.21
CA ALA A 168 19.91 6.42 3.03
C ALA A 168 21.07 6.41 2.00
N GLY A 169 21.91 5.36 2.01
CA GLY A 169 22.98 5.18 1.03
C GLY A 169 22.45 5.07 -0.40
N LEU A 170 21.40 4.27 -0.61
CA LEU A 170 20.74 4.14 -1.92
C LEU A 170 20.14 5.48 -2.39
N MET A 171 19.48 6.21 -1.48
CA MET A 171 18.88 7.51 -1.79
C MET A 171 19.94 8.56 -2.14
N LYS A 172 21.01 8.64 -1.35
CA LYS A 172 22.09 9.63 -1.57
C LYS A 172 22.94 9.36 -2.82
N SER A 173 23.09 8.11 -3.21
CA SER A 173 23.91 7.73 -4.37
C SER A 173 23.17 7.85 -5.72
N GLY A 174 21.87 8.08 -5.72
CA GLY A 174 21.02 8.06 -6.92
C GLY A 174 20.65 6.65 -7.39
N GLU A 175 21.08 5.60 -6.68
CA GLU A 175 20.67 4.23 -7.01
C GLU A 175 19.17 4.00 -6.75
N PHE A 176 18.61 4.70 -5.78
CA PHE A 176 17.19 4.61 -5.48
C PHE A 176 16.33 5.09 -6.65
N GLU A 177 16.69 6.21 -7.28
CA GLU A 177 15.98 6.74 -8.46
C GLU A 177 16.07 5.79 -9.65
N LYS A 178 17.22 5.11 -9.83
CA LYS A 178 17.39 4.08 -10.87
C LYS A 178 16.48 2.88 -10.60
N LEU A 179 16.41 2.41 -9.34
CA LEU A 179 15.47 1.36 -8.92
C LEU A 179 14.01 1.77 -9.14
N TYR A 180 13.68 3.01 -8.78
CA TYR A 180 12.33 3.54 -9.00
C TYR A 180 11.97 3.56 -10.48
N ALA A 181 12.85 4.09 -11.34
CA ALA A 181 12.65 4.14 -12.78
C ALA A 181 12.49 2.73 -13.37
N LYS A 182 13.30 1.77 -12.91
CA LYS A 182 13.22 0.37 -13.34
C LYS A 182 11.87 -0.26 -13.05
N TRP A 183 11.33 -0.06 -11.85
CA TRP A 183 10.15 -0.80 -11.39
C TRP A 183 8.82 -0.08 -11.62
N PHE A 184 8.83 1.25 -11.73
CA PHE A 184 7.62 2.06 -11.85
C PHE A 184 7.48 2.82 -13.17
N GLN A 185 8.58 2.98 -13.92
CA GLN A 185 8.61 3.78 -15.15
C GLN A 185 9.14 3.03 -16.36
N SER A 186 9.42 1.74 -16.23
CA SER A 186 9.93 0.89 -17.31
C SER A 186 9.12 -0.40 -17.39
N PRO A 187 9.17 -1.13 -18.53
CA PRO A 187 8.56 -2.44 -18.63
C PRO A 187 9.18 -3.45 -17.64
N ILE A 188 8.36 -4.08 -16.80
CA ILE A 188 8.78 -5.04 -15.79
C ILE A 188 8.40 -6.48 -16.16
N PRO A 189 9.26 -7.48 -15.88
CA PRO A 189 8.96 -8.88 -16.15
C PRO A 189 7.82 -9.38 -15.22
N PRO A 190 7.13 -10.48 -15.59
CA PRO A 190 7.30 -11.22 -16.85
C PRO A 190 6.48 -10.65 -18.01
N LYS A 191 5.50 -9.78 -17.76
CA LYS A 191 4.52 -9.32 -18.76
C LYS A 191 4.94 -8.06 -19.53
N GLY A 192 6.05 -7.42 -19.16
CA GLY A 192 6.47 -6.16 -19.77
C GLY A 192 5.56 -4.97 -19.44
N ILE A 193 4.84 -5.03 -18.32
CA ILE A 193 3.95 -3.94 -17.88
C ILE A 193 4.79 -2.75 -17.43
N ASN A 194 4.46 -1.56 -17.93
CA ASN A 194 4.98 -0.30 -17.43
C ASN A 194 3.83 0.45 -16.73
N LEU A 195 3.98 0.71 -15.44
CA LEU A 195 2.98 1.48 -14.68
C LEU A 195 2.99 2.96 -15.03
N ALA A 196 4.09 3.46 -15.64
CA ALA A 196 4.29 4.86 -15.97
C ALA A 196 3.99 5.80 -14.78
N ALA A 197 4.29 5.34 -13.57
CA ALA A 197 3.99 6.04 -12.32
C ALA A 197 5.14 7.00 -11.98
N PRO A 198 4.96 8.33 -12.06
CA PRO A 198 5.98 9.27 -11.65
C PRO A 198 6.18 9.23 -10.14
N MET A 199 7.40 9.54 -9.69
CA MET A 199 7.70 9.69 -8.28
C MET A 199 6.88 10.85 -7.70
N SER A 200 6.17 10.61 -6.59
CA SER A 200 5.39 11.64 -5.91
C SER A 200 6.28 12.76 -5.34
N GLN A 201 5.67 13.91 -5.05
CA GLN A 201 6.42 15.03 -4.47
C GLN A 201 6.91 14.68 -3.06
N GLU A 202 6.08 14.00 -2.27
CA GLU A 202 6.44 13.54 -0.92
C GLU A 202 7.68 12.63 -0.94
N LEU A 203 7.76 11.72 -1.92
CA LEU A 203 8.94 10.87 -2.06
C LEU A 203 10.17 11.66 -2.49
N LYS A 204 10.06 12.58 -3.44
CA LYS A 204 11.16 13.46 -3.85
C LYS A 204 11.70 14.30 -2.68
N ASP A 205 10.81 14.77 -1.83
CA ASP A 205 11.19 15.53 -0.63
C ASP A 205 11.86 14.61 0.39
N ASN A 206 11.37 13.37 0.53
CA ASN A 206 11.96 12.41 1.46
C ASN A 206 13.32 11.86 1.01
N LEU A 207 13.63 11.82 -0.28
CA LEU A 207 14.98 11.49 -0.75
C LEU A 207 16.05 12.44 -0.15
N LYS A 208 15.65 13.66 0.19
CA LYS A 208 16.52 14.67 0.83
C LYS A 208 16.41 14.63 2.35
N ALA A 209 15.18 14.49 2.87
CA ALA A 209 14.88 14.50 4.30
C ALA A 209 15.31 13.23 5.03
N LEU A 210 15.32 12.08 4.35
CA LEU A 210 15.63 10.76 4.90
C LEU A 210 14.81 10.46 6.16
N SER A 211 13.53 10.82 6.14
CA SER A 211 12.63 10.75 7.29
C SER A 211 11.99 9.37 7.41
N ASP A 212 11.94 8.86 8.63
CA ASP A 212 11.13 7.70 9.05
C ASP A 212 9.84 8.13 9.78
N LYS A 213 9.45 9.40 9.62
CA LYS A 213 8.30 9.97 10.31
C LYS A 213 7.01 9.23 9.92
N PRO A 214 6.22 8.71 10.90
CA PRO A 214 4.98 8.03 10.63
C PRO A 214 3.89 8.99 10.14
N ALA A 215 2.91 8.47 9.41
CA ALA A 215 1.62 9.12 9.23
C ALA A 215 0.87 9.22 10.57
N LEU A 216 0.03 10.24 10.71
CA LEU A 216 -0.78 10.50 11.89
C LEU A 216 -1.90 9.45 12.06
#